data_9f2bd488d4ae7c69b33e7e2619d9deec
#
_entry.id   9f2bd488d4ae7c69b33e7e2619d9deec
#
_cell.length_a   1.000
_cell.length_b   1.000
_cell.length_c   1.000
_cell.angle_alpha   90.00
_cell.angle_beta   90.00
_cell.angle_gamma   90.00
#
_symmetry.space_group_name_H-M   'P 1'
#
loop_
_entity.id
_entity.type
_entity.pdbx_description
1 polymer ?
#
loop_
_entity_poly.entity_id
_entity_poly.type
_entity_poly.pdbx_seq_one_letter_code
_entity_poly.pdbx_strand_id
1 'polypeptide(L)'
;MSEALTRPKIILVTDSTYADDRIVEVVEACARALPKGTFAVQLRDRKKEEPALRAFAERLRATTKELGAMFLVNGHTQIAKDVGADGIHLGGTAVKVPQARELFGAAGESLFVTIAAHSDQAVKLGAKDGANGALVSAIFASPGKAAGRGVDALRTARVSARASEENERFTIYALGGVERSNAAECALAGADGVAVIRALLLASDPGAEALAIYESLNVS
;
A
#
# COMPACT_ATOMS: atom_id res chain seq x y z
N MET A 1 20.91 -13.49 10.35
CA MET A 1 20.80 -12.52 9.24
C MET A 1 19.35 -12.11 9.16
N SER A 2 19.00 -10.85 9.49
CA SER A 2 17.63 -10.36 9.36
C SER A 2 17.28 -10.36 7.87
N GLU A 3 16.28 -11.14 7.49
CA GLU A 3 15.71 -11.08 6.14
C GLU A 3 15.27 -9.65 5.87
N ALA A 4 15.80 -9.04 4.82
CA ALA A 4 15.45 -7.67 4.47
C ALA A 4 13.94 -7.61 4.21
N LEU A 5 13.22 -6.76 4.94
CA LEU A 5 11.79 -6.53 4.77
C LEU A 5 11.49 -6.33 3.27
N THR A 6 10.74 -7.27 2.71
CA THR A 6 10.28 -7.20 1.31
C THR A 6 9.45 -5.93 1.12
N ARG A 7 9.69 -5.20 0.03
CA ARG A 7 9.00 -3.95 -0.28
C ARG A 7 8.21 -4.13 -1.55
N PRO A 8 6.88 -4.14 -1.45
CA PRO A 8 6.06 -4.30 -2.64
C PRO A 8 6.28 -3.12 -3.60
N LYS A 9 6.20 -3.40 -4.90
CA LYS A 9 6.18 -2.38 -5.95
C LYS A 9 4.76 -1.95 -6.29
N ILE A 10 3.80 -2.85 -6.09
CA ILE A 10 2.39 -2.58 -6.32
C ILE A 10 1.60 -2.93 -5.06
N ILE A 11 0.79 -1.99 -4.61
CA ILE A 11 -0.17 -2.19 -3.53
C ILE A 11 -1.58 -2.08 -4.12
N LEU A 12 -2.34 -3.18 -4.16
CA LEU A 12 -3.78 -3.11 -4.43
C LEU A 12 -4.49 -2.63 -3.17
N VAL A 13 -5.14 -1.49 -3.22
CA VAL A 13 -6.02 -1.03 -2.14
C VAL A 13 -7.44 -1.47 -2.46
N THR A 14 -8.07 -2.23 -1.56
CA THR A 14 -9.45 -2.69 -1.78
C THR A 14 -10.45 -1.55 -1.68
N ASP A 15 -11.60 -1.71 -2.30
CA ASP A 15 -12.69 -0.75 -2.26
C ASP A 15 -14.03 -1.49 -2.06
N SER A 16 -14.76 -1.15 -1.02
CA SER A 16 -16.04 -1.75 -0.62
C SER A 16 -17.19 -1.52 -1.61
N THR A 17 -16.95 -0.88 -2.74
CA THR A 17 -17.92 -0.79 -3.84
C THR A 17 -17.89 -2.03 -4.75
N TYR A 18 -16.87 -2.85 -4.64
CA TYR A 18 -16.73 -4.12 -5.37
C TYR A 18 -17.07 -5.31 -4.48
N ALA A 19 -17.60 -6.36 -5.07
CA ALA A 19 -17.86 -7.62 -4.37
C ALA A 19 -16.57 -8.26 -3.86
N ASP A 20 -16.63 -8.90 -2.69
CA ASP A 20 -15.49 -9.56 -2.08
C ASP A 20 -14.86 -10.63 -3.00
N ASP A 21 -15.69 -11.39 -3.71
CA ASP A 21 -15.22 -12.40 -4.66
C ASP A 21 -14.42 -11.76 -5.79
N ARG A 22 -14.88 -10.61 -6.33
CA ARG A 22 -14.13 -9.89 -7.36
C ARG A 22 -12.77 -9.40 -6.83
N ILE A 23 -12.73 -8.94 -5.60
CA ILE A 23 -11.46 -8.50 -4.98
C ILE A 23 -10.49 -9.69 -4.87
N VAL A 24 -10.97 -10.85 -4.41
CA VAL A 24 -10.15 -12.06 -4.29
C VAL A 24 -9.65 -12.54 -5.65
N GLU A 25 -10.49 -12.60 -6.68
CA GLU A 25 -10.10 -12.92 -8.06
C GLU A 25 -8.96 -12.01 -8.57
N VAL A 26 -9.09 -10.70 -8.34
CA VAL A 26 -8.07 -9.73 -8.74
C VAL A 26 -6.76 -9.94 -7.98
N VAL A 27 -6.85 -10.21 -6.67
CA VAL A 27 -5.67 -10.53 -5.83
C VAL A 27 -4.94 -11.75 -6.36
N GLU A 28 -5.67 -12.83 -6.68
CA GLU A 28 -5.08 -14.06 -7.20
C GLU A 28 -4.42 -13.83 -8.56
N ALA A 29 -5.11 -13.15 -9.49
CA ALA A 29 -4.57 -12.87 -10.80
C ALA A 29 -3.28 -12.03 -10.73
N CYS A 30 -3.27 -10.96 -9.93
CA CYS A 30 -2.09 -10.11 -9.75
C CYS A 30 -0.93 -10.85 -9.07
N ALA A 31 -1.20 -11.61 -8.00
CA ALA A 31 -0.16 -12.33 -7.27
C ALA A 31 0.50 -13.43 -8.09
N ARG A 32 -0.24 -14.06 -9.03
CA ARG A 32 0.31 -15.07 -9.96
C ARG A 32 1.12 -14.46 -11.10
N ALA A 33 0.77 -13.24 -11.55
CA ALA A 33 1.41 -12.57 -12.66
C ALA A 33 2.70 -11.83 -12.26
N LEU A 34 2.80 -11.38 -11.02
CA LEU A 34 3.90 -10.55 -10.55
C LEU A 34 5.04 -11.37 -9.92
N PRO A 35 6.29 -10.89 -9.98
CA PRO A 35 7.40 -11.50 -9.24
C PRO A 35 7.10 -11.57 -7.74
N LYS A 36 7.49 -12.67 -7.09
CA LYS A 36 7.26 -12.85 -5.64
C LYS A 36 7.84 -11.69 -4.84
N GLY A 37 7.08 -11.25 -3.83
CA GLY A 37 7.47 -10.17 -2.93
C GLY A 37 7.26 -8.76 -3.50
N THR A 38 6.80 -8.60 -4.75
CA THR A 38 6.57 -7.29 -5.35
C THR A 38 5.13 -6.79 -5.26
N PHE A 39 4.22 -7.62 -4.74
CA PHE A 39 2.79 -7.33 -4.64
C PHE A 39 2.31 -7.35 -3.19
N ALA A 40 1.49 -6.38 -2.85
CA ALA A 40 0.75 -6.33 -1.58
C ALA A 40 -0.72 -6.03 -1.80
N VAL A 41 -1.54 -6.48 -0.87
CA VAL A 41 -2.96 -6.12 -0.78
C VAL A 41 -3.18 -5.32 0.49
N GLN A 42 -3.80 -4.17 0.39
CA GLN A 42 -4.25 -3.37 1.52
C GLN A 42 -5.77 -3.48 1.66
N LEU A 43 -6.23 -4.19 2.67
CA LEU A 43 -7.67 -4.24 3.01
C LEU A 43 -8.10 -2.87 3.54
N ARG A 44 -8.93 -2.20 2.77
CA ARG A 44 -9.58 -0.95 3.14
C ARG A 44 -11.08 -1.08 2.88
N ASP A 45 -11.85 -1.15 3.94
CA ASP A 45 -13.31 -1.14 3.89
C ASP A 45 -13.84 -0.12 4.91
N ARG A 46 -14.80 0.70 4.49
CA ARG A 46 -15.43 1.73 5.32
C ARG A 46 -16.90 1.44 5.60
N LYS A 47 -17.39 0.31 5.10
CA LYS A 47 -18.81 -0.02 5.14
C LYS A 47 -19.11 -1.27 5.95
N LYS A 48 -18.16 -2.25 5.97
CA LYS A 48 -18.37 -3.48 6.70
C LYS A 48 -18.29 -3.24 8.20
N GLU A 49 -19.24 -3.82 8.89
CA GLU A 49 -19.17 -3.99 10.36
C GLU A 49 -18.05 -4.98 10.72
N GLU A 50 -17.56 -4.88 11.95
CA GLU A 50 -16.36 -5.61 12.39
C GLU A 50 -16.40 -7.12 12.13
N PRO A 51 -17.49 -7.87 12.40
CA PRO A 51 -17.50 -9.31 12.13
C PRO A 51 -17.31 -9.65 10.64
N ALA A 52 -17.98 -8.91 9.75
CA ALA A 52 -17.85 -9.11 8.31
C ALA A 52 -16.48 -8.67 7.78
N LEU A 53 -15.93 -7.59 8.34
CA LEU A 53 -14.58 -7.13 7.99
C LEU A 53 -13.52 -8.15 8.40
N ARG A 54 -13.65 -8.74 9.60
CA ARG A 54 -12.77 -9.78 10.11
C ARG A 54 -12.79 -11.03 9.22
N ALA A 55 -13.97 -11.52 8.89
CA ALA A 55 -14.12 -12.68 8.00
C ALA A 55 -13.48 -12.44 6.62
N PHE A 56 -13.66 -11.24 6.06
CA PHE A 56 -13.02 -10.87 4.80
C PHE A 56 -11.50 -10.71 4.94
N ALA A 57 -11.01 -10.17 6.05
CA ALA A 57 -9.58 -10.10 6.34
C ALA A 57 -8.93 -11.48 6.45
N GLU A 58 -9.58 -12.44 7.11
CA GLU A 58 -9.13 -13.84 7.20
C GLU A 58 -9.04 -14.50 5.82
N ARG A 59 -10.06 -14.28 4.96
CA ARG A 59 -10.07 -14.78 3.59
C ARG A 59 -8.92 -14.21 2.76
N LEU A 60 -8.72 -12.88 2.78
CA LEU A 60 -7.62 -12.24 2.08
C LEU A 60 -6.26 -12.69 2.62
N ARG A 61 -6.14 -12.86 3.93
CA ARG A 61 -4.91 -13.37 4.55
C ARG A 61 -4.57 -14.79 4.06
N ALA A 62 -5.56 -15.68 4.00
CA ALA A 62 -5.35 -17.03 3.48
C ALA A 62 -4.85 -17.00 2.03
N THR A 63 -5.55 -16.25 1.16
CA THR A 63 -5.19 -16.08 -0.26
C THR A 63 -3.77 -15.50 -0.45
N THR A 64 -3.46 -14.41 0.26
CA THR A 64 -2.15 -13.75 0.12
C THR A 64 -1.00 -14.61 0.63
N LYS A 65 -1.22 -15.37 1.72
CA LYS A 65 -0.23 -16.28 2.30
C LYS A 65 0.09 -17.42 1.33
N GLU A 66 -0.92 -18.02 0.73
CA GLU A 66 -0.76 -19.09 -0.27
C GLU A 66 0.06 -18.62 -1.49
N LEU A 67 -0.21 -17.40 -1.95
CA LEU A 67 0.42 -16.84 -3.15
C LEU A 67 1.72 -16.06 -2.89
N GLY A 68 2.14 -15.93 -1.64
CA GLY A 68 3.36 -15.21 -1.28
C GLY A 68 3.28 -13.69 -1.50
N ALA A 69 2.06 -13.13 -1.44
CA ALA A 69 1.82 -11.70 -1.46
C ALA A 69 1.73 -11.13 -0.04
N MET A 70 2.10 -9.88 0.14
CA MET A 70 2.00 -9.19 1.42
C MET A 70 0.55 -8.76 1.70
N PHE A 71 0.10 -8.92 2.94
CA PHE A 71 -1.24 -8.49 3.39
C PHE A 71 -1.15 -7.36 4.40
N LEU A 72 -1.79 -6.24 4.09
CA LEU A 72 -1.87 -5.05 4.93
C LEU A 72 -3.33 -4.79 5.31
N VAL A 73 -3.57 -4.29 6.52
CA VAL A 73 -4.90 -3.84 6.95
C VAL A 73 -4.89 -2.33 7.21
N ASN A 74 -5.91 -1.62 6.73
CA ASN A 74 -6.03 -0.18 6.90
C ASN A 74 -6.83 0.16 8.16
N GLY A 75 -6.19 0.80 9.13
CA GLY A 75 -6.82 1.42 10.31
C GLY A 75 -7.29 0.46 11.41
N HIS A 76 -7.61 -0.78 11.10
CA HIS A 76 -8.13 -1.77 12.06
C HIS A 76 -6.98 -2.60 12.65
N THR A 77 -6.19 -1.98 13.54
CA THR A 77 -4.95 -2.59 14.08
C THR A 77 -5.20 -3.89 14.83
N GLN A 78 -6.33 -4.02 15.53
CA GLN A 78 -6.67 -5.26 16.24
C GLN A 78 -6.98 -6.40 15.25
N ILE A 79 -7.78 -6.14 14.21
CA ILE A 79 -8.03 -7.12 13.15
C ILE A 79 -6.73 -7.54 12.47
N ALA A 80 -5.86 -6.56 12.16
CA ALA A 80 -4.56 -6.84 11.56
C ALA A 80 -3.71 -7.80 12.40
N LYS A 81 -3.67 -7.57 13.71
CA LYS A 81 -2.97 -8.45 14.67
C LYS A 81 -3.57 -9.84 14.70
N ASP A 82 -4.89 -9.93 14.84
CA ASP A 82 -5.60 -11.19 15.03
C ASP A 82 -5.48 -12.12 13.81
N VAL A 83 -5.51 -11.55 12.59
CA VAL A 83 -5.35 -12.33 11.35
C VAL A 83 -3.87 -12.56 10.97
N GLY A 84 -2.93 -12.03 11.73
CA GLY A 84 -1.50 -12.12 11.43
C GLY A 84 -1.13 -11.43 10.11
N ALA A 85 -1.61 -10.19 9.90
CA ALA A 85 -1.23 -9.38 8.75
C ALA A 85 0.28 -9.08 8.76
N ASP A 86 0.87 -8.97 7.56
CA ASP A 86 2.29 -8.62 7.41
C ASP A 86 2.54 -7.13 7.68
N GLY A 87 1.47 -6.33 7.67
CA GLY A 87 1.59 -4.91 7.91
C GLY A 87 0.26 -4.19 8.12
N ILE A 88 0.37 -2.89 8.34
CA ILE A 88 -0.76 -1.99 8.53
C ILE A 88 -0.57 -0.69 7.76
N HIS A 89 -1.69 -0.08 7.41
CA HIS A 89 -1.71 1.28 6.90
C HIS A 89 -2.42 2.21 7.88
N LEU A 90 -1.76 3.28 8.29
CA LEU A 90 -2.25 4.25 9.26
C LEU A 90 -2.72 5.52 8.56
N GLY A 91 -4.01 5.84 8.68
CA GLY A 91 -4.58 7.13 8.27
C GLY A 91 -4.24 8.25 9.25
N GLY A 92 -4.52 9.51 8.89
CA GLY A 92 -4.13 10.68 9.67
C GLY A 92 -4.73 10.79 11.09
N THR A 93 -5.79 10.05 11.41
CA THR A 93 -6.43 9.98 12.75
C THR A 93 -6.17 8.66 13.45
N ALA A 94 -5.38 7.78 12.86
CA ALA A 94 -5.09 6.45 13.39
C ALA A 94 -4.06 6.50 14.54
N VAL A 95 -3.89 5.36 15.18
CA VAL A 95 -2.82 5.08 16.15
C VAL A 95 -1.47 5.47 15.54
N LYS A 96 -0.56 6.02 16.33
CA LYS A 96 0.80 6.37 15.87
C LYS A 96 1.64 5.12 15.62
N VAL A 97 2.67 5.25 14.78
CA VAL A 97 3.54 4.12 14.40
C VAL A 97 4.13 3.37 15.60
N PRO A 98 4.71 4.01 16.62
CA PRO A 98 5.23 3.30 17.78
C PRO A 98 4.16 2.50 18.53
N GLN A 99 2.98 3.08 18.74
CA GLN A 99 1.86 2.42 19.41
C GLN A 99 1.34 1.21 18.62
N ALA A 100 1.32 1.33 17.27
CA ALA A 100 0.93 0.22 16.42
C ALA A 100 1.93 -0.94 16.53
N ARG A 101 3.23 -0.67 16.54
CA ARG A 101 4.28 -1.69 16.72
C ARG A 101 4.19 -2.34 18.10
N GLU A 102 3.97 -1.56 19.15
CA GLU A 102 3.79 -2.05 20.52
C GLU A 102 2.59 -3.02 20.62
N LEU A 103 1.47 -2.71 19.97
CA LEU A 103 0.30 -3.60 19.93
C LEU A 103 0.65 -4.99 19.36
N PHE A 104 1.55 -5.07 18.36
CA PHE A 104 1.98 -6.33 17.77
C PHE A 104 3.05 -7.07 18.61
N GLY A 105 3.60 -6.45 19.65
CA GLY A 105 4.64 -7.06 20.50
C GLY A 105 5.89 -7.42 19.69
N ALA A 106 6.43 -8.62 19.86
CA ALA A 106 7.63 -9.06 19.15
C ALA A 106 7.51 -9.00 17.62
N ALA A 107 6.32 -9.24 17.07
CA ALA A 107 6.06 -9.13 15.64
C ALA A 107 6.07 -7.66 15.15
N GLY A 108 5.98 -6.70 16.05
CA GLY A 108 6.00 -5.26 15.72
C GLY A 108 7.29 -4.79 15.07
N GLU A 109 8.42 -5.43 15.34
CA GLU A 109 9.72 -5.09 14.73
C GLU A 109 9.73 -5.38 13.22
N SER A 110 9.12 -6.49 12.80
CA SER A 110 9.01 -6.90 11.39
C SER A 110 7.76 -6.38 10.69
N LEU A 111 6.86 -5.69 11.41
CA LEU A 111 5.62 -5.18 10.85
C LEU A 111 5.88 -4.11 9.78
N PHE A 112 5.32 -4.29 8.58
CA PHE A 112 5.40 -3.29 7.52
C PHE A 112 4.35 -2.20 7.73
N VAL A 113 4.79 -1.05 8.22
CA VAL A 113 3.89 0.08 8.53
C VAL A 113 3.96 1.14 7.46
N THR A 114 2.84 1.45 6.82
CA THR A 114 2.70 2.58 5.90
C THR A 114 1.76 3.63 6.46
N ILE A 115 1.95 4.88 6.06
CA ILE A 115 1.12 6.01 6.46
C ILE A 115 0.45 6.68 5.26
N ALA A 116 -0.71 7.32 5.48
CA ALA A 116 -1.29 8.24 4.53
C ALA A 116 -0.55 9.59 4.59
N ALA A 117 -0.07 10.09 3.44
CA ALA A 117 0.62 11.36 3.37
C ALA A 117 -0.06 12.33 2.39
N HIS A 118 -0.65 13.37 2.94
CA HIS A 118 -1.27 14.48 2.18
C HIS A 118 -0.41 15.74 2.19
N SER A 119 0.76 15.71 2.84
CA SER A 119 1.74 16.80 2.92
C SER A 119 3.14 16.24 3.13
N ASP A 120 4.14 17.05 2.84
CA ASP A 120 5.55 16.72 3.04
C ASP A 120 5.89 16.56 4.52
N GLN A 121 5.22 17.35 5.38
CA GLN A 121 5.33 17.25 6.83
C GLN A 121 4.86 15.86 7.33
N ALA A 122 3.78 15.31 6.75
CA ALA A 122 3.32 13.96 7.10
C ALA A 122 4.36 12.89 6.73
N VAL A 123 5.02 13.04 5.59
CA VAL A 123 6.13 12.14 5.18
C VAL A 123 7.28 12.19 6.17
N LYS A 124 7.73 13.41 6.50
CA LYS A 124 8.84 13.62 7.44
C LYS A 124 8.54 13.03 8.82
N LEU A 125 7.34 13.28 9.35
CA LEU A 125 6.93 12.73 10.65
C LEU A 125 6.84 11.20 10.62
N GLY A 126 6.24 10.63 9.57
CA GLY A 126 6.14 9.19 9.44
C GLY A 126 7.50 8.50 9.34
N ALA A 127 8.44 9.06 8.60
CA ALA A 127 9.80 8.55 8.53
C ALA A 127 10.49 8.61 9.90
N LYS A 128 10.36 9.72 10.62
CA LYS A 128 10.88 9.91 11.98
C LYS A 128 10.25 8.94 12.99
N ASP A 129 8.95 8.69 12.88
CA ASP A 129 8.22 7.80 13.78
C ASP A 129 8.45 6.30 13.47
N GLY A 130 9.30 5.99 12.48
CA GLY A 130 9.69 4.62 12.15
C GLY A 130 8.70 3.87 11.23
N ALA A 131 7.87 4.58 10.45
CA ALA A 131 7.11 3.94 9.38
C ALA A 131 8.05 3.43 8.28
N ASN A 132 7.62 2.39 7.56
CA ASN A 132 8.38 1.82 6.44
C ASN A 132 8.13 2.57 5.12
N GLY A 133 7.03 3.32 5.04
CA GLY A 133 6.73 4.11 3.84
C GLY A 133 5.46 4.95 3.95
N ALA A 134 5.22 5.74 2.91
CA ALA A 134 4.05 6.60 2.79
C ALA A 134 3.32 6.38 1.46
N LEU A 135 1.98 6.39 1.52
CA LEU A 135 1.12 6.52 0.36
C LEU A 135 0.83 8.01 0.15
N VAL A 136 1.51 8.63 -0.82
CA VAL A 136 1.34 10.04 -1.17
C VAL A 136 0.14 10.19 -2.10
N SER A 137 -0.86 10.95 -1.68
CA SER A 137 -2.14 11.05 -2.40
C SER A 137 -2.78 12.45 -2.36
N ALA A 138 -3.60 12.80 -3.34
CA ALA A 138 -3.84 12.13 -4.61
C ALA A 138 -2.87 12.68 -5.66
N ILE A 139 -2.18 11.80 -6.41
CA ILE A 139 -1.21 12.28 -7.41
C ILE A 139 -1.93 12.79 -8.65
N PHE A 140 -2.79 11.97 -9.24
CA PHE A 140 -3.60 12.35 -10.40
C PHE A 140 -5.06 12.53 -10.01
N ALA A 141 -5.80 13.27 -10.84
CA ALA A 141 -7.23 13.42 -10.69
C ALA A 141 -7.94 12.05 -10.76
N SER A 142 -9.01 11.92 -10.01
CA SER A 142 -9.86 10.73 -10.04
C SER A 142 -11.31 11.14 -10.09
N PRO A 143 -12.21 10.43 -10.79
CA PRO A 143 -13.62 10.76 -10.83
C PRO A 143 -14.21 10.99 -9.42
N GLY A 144 -14.88 12.12 -9.24
CA GLY A 144 -15.51 12.50 -7.98
C GLY A 144 -14.57 13.00 -6.88
N LYS A 145 -13.29 13.27 -7.20
CA LYS A 145 -12.31 13.85 -6.26
C LYS A 145 -11.76 15.17 -6.79
N ALA A 146 -11.17 15.97 -5.89
CA ALA A 146 -10.45 17.19 -6.25
C ALA A 146 -9.28 16.90 -7.20
N ALA A 147 -8.76 17.94 -7.84
CA ALA A 147 -7.58 17.85 -8.69
C ALA A 147 -6.41 17.17 -7.97
N GLY A 148 -5.63 16.39 -8.70
CA GLY A 148 -4.42 15.76 -8.18
C GLY A 148 -3.35 16.80 -7.85
N ARG A 149 -2.42 16.43 -6.98
CA ARG A 149 -1.26 17.25 -6.57
C ARG A 149 -0.13 17.25 -7.62
N GLY A 150 -0.24 16.37 -8.63
CA GLY A 150 0.81 16.16 -9.61
C GLY A 150 2.00 15.36 -9.05
N VAL A 151 2.89 14.96 -9.94
CA VAL A 151 4.07 14.14 -9.58
C VAL A 151 5.13 14.93 -8.79
N ASP A 152 5.08 16.25 -8.79
CA ASP A 152 5.97 17.07 -7.96
C ASP A 152 5.78 16.79 -6.46
N ALA A 153 4.58 16.36 -6.06
CA ALA A 153 4.35 15.88 -4.69
C ALA A 153 5.18 14.64 -4.34
N LEU A 154 5.56 13.81 -5.31
CA LEU A 154 6.44 12.66 -5.09
C LEU A 154 7.90 13.11 -4.93
N ARG A 155 8.35 14.10 -5.72
CA ARG A 155 9.70 14.68 -5.61
C ARG A 155 9.91 15.30 -4.24
N THR A 156 8.97 16.13 -3.78
CA THR A 156 9.03 16.75 -2.46
C THR A 156 8.92 15.73 -1.33
N ALA A 157 8.07 14.71 -1.47
CA ALA A 157 7.97 13.60 -0.53
C ALA A 157 9.31 12.84 -0.40
N ARG A 158 10.00 12.59 -1.53
CA ARG A 158 11.32 11.93 -1.53
C ARG A 158 12.37 12.75 -0.80
N VAL A 159 12.41 14.06 -1.03
CA VAL A 159 13.32 14.97 -0.30
C VAL A 159 13.01 14.96 1.19
N SER A 160 11.73 15.04 1.56
CA SER A 160 11.29 15.03 2.96
C SER A 160 11.59 13.72 3.70
N ALA A 161 11.50 12.58 3.00
CA ALA A 161 11.86 11.27 3.54
C ALA A 161 13.37 11.15 3.81
N ARG A 162 14.21 11.67 2.91
CA ARG A 162 15.68 11.66 3.04
C ARG A 162 16.21 12.60 4.12
N ALA A 163 15.45 13.62 4.49
CA ALA A 163 15.83 14.53 5.57
C ALA A 163 15.77 13.87 6.97
N SER A 164 15.27 12.65 7.07
CA SER A 164 15.32 11.82 8.26
C SER A 164 16.46 10.80 8.09
N GLU A 165 17.62 11.08 8.70
CA GLU A 165 18.81 10.21 8.67
C GLU A 165 18.54 8.81 9.24
N GLU A 166 17.48 8.67 10.05
CA GLU A 166 17.12 7.45 10.76
C GLU A 166 16.44 6.39 9.86
N ASN A 167 16.00 6.73 8.64
CA ASN A 167 15.25 5.80 7.79
C ASN A 167 15.60 5.88 6.30
N GLU A 168 16.83 5.52 5.96
CA GLU A 168 17.32 5.43 4.56
C GLU A 168 16.44 4.52 3.66
N ARG A 169 15.63 3.68 4.28
CA ARG A 169 14.81 2.68 3.60
C ARG A 169 13.34 3.08 3.48
N PHE A 170 12.96 4.31 3.79
CA PHE A 170 11.58 4.75 3.68
C PHE A 170 11.09 4.78 2.24
N THR A 171 9.96 4.10 1.97
CA THR A 171 9.41 3.96 0.62
C THR A 171 8.30 4.97 0.35
N ILE A 172 8.28 5.50 -0.86
CA ILE A 172 7.22 6.40 -1.35
C ILE A 172 6.37 5.66 -2.38
N TYR A 173 5.08 5.57 -2.10
CA TYR A 173 4.08 5.02 -3.01
C TYR A 173 3.17 6.10 -3.54
N ALA A 174 3.03 6.18 -4.87
CA ALA A 174 2.07 7.07 -5.51
C ALA A 174 0.66 6.47 -5.41
N LEU A 175 -0.32 7.25 -4.93
CA LEU A 175 -1.72 6.83 -4.86
C LEU A 175 -2.63 7.92 -5.44
N GLY A 176 -3.68 7.51 -6.13
CA GLY A 176 -4.72 8.37 -6.69
C GLY A 176 -4.55 8.60 -8.18
N GLY A 177 -5.47 8.04 -8.96
CA GLY A 177 -5.49 8.13 -10.42
C GLY A 177 -4.29 7.46 -11.11
N VAL A 178 -3.54 6.62 -10.40
CA VAL A 178 -2.43 5.86 -10.99
C VAL A 178 -2.97 4.70 -11.80
N GLU A 179 -2.45 4.57 -13.01
CA GLU A 179 -2.74 3.53 -13.99
C GLU A 179 -1.49 3.27 -14.87
N ARG A 180 -1.56 2.26 -15.73
CA ARG A 180 -0.44 1.87 -16.60
C ARG A 180 0.15 3.04 -17.41
N SER A 181 -0.69 3.94 -17.89
CA SER A 181 -0.28 5.08 -18.75
C SER A 181 0.57 6.13 -18.04
N ASN A 182 0.54 6.19 -16.69
CA ASN A 182 1.22 7.20 -15.87
C ASN A 182 2.13 6.65 -14.76
N ALA A 183 2.21 5.32 -14.60
CA ALA A 183 3.04 4.70 -13.58
C ALA A 183 4.53 5.01 -13.72
N ALA A 184 5.05 5.04 -14.97
CA ALA A 184 6.42 5.43 -15.26
C ALA A 184 6.74 6.86 -14.80
N GLU A 185 5.81 7.80 -14.99
CA GLU A 185 5.97 9.18 -14.53
C GLU A 185 6.11 9.26 -12.99
N CYS A 186 5.35 8.41 -12.25
CA CYS A 186 5.51 8.29 -10.80
C CYS A 186 6.91 7.81 -10.40
N ALA A 187 7.43 6.78 -11.07
CA ALA A 187 8.77 6.24 -10.81
C ALA A 187 9.85 7.28 -11.08
N LEU A 188 9.80 7.97 -12.23
CA LEU A 188 10.71 9.06 -12.58
C LEU A 188 10.66 10.24 -11.61
N ALA A 189 9.52 10.44 -10.97
CA ALA A 189 9.35 11.45 -9.91
C ALA A 189 9.81 10.98 -8.52
N GLY A 190 10.34 9.77 -8.39
CA GLY A 190 10.93 9.25 -7.16
C GLY A 190 10.00 8.36 -6.33
N ALA A 191 8.89 7.86 -6.88
CA ALA A 191 8.13 6.80 -6.23
C ALA A 191 8.88 5.46 -6.31
N ASP A 192 8.89 4.70 -5.22
CA ASP A 192 9.46 3.34 -5.18
C ASP A 192 8.47 2.30 -5.70
N GLY A 193 7.19 2.65 -5.70
CA GLY A 193 6.08 1.83 -6.15
C GLY A 193 4.79 2.63 -6.22
N VAL A 194 3.70 1.95 -6.52
CA VAL A 194 2.38 2.55 -6.66
C VAL A 194 1.34 1.82 -5.84
N ALA A 195 0.32 2.57 -5.39
CA ALA A 195 -0.89 2.01 -4.82
C ALA A 195 -2.07 2.29 -5.77
N VAL A 196 -2.77 1.25 -6.16
CA VAL A 196 -3.82 1.30 -7.17
C VAL A 196 -5.12 0.71 -6.66
N ILE A 197 -6.24 1.16 -7.21
CA ILE A 197 -7.59 0.68 -6.89
C ILE A 197 -8.25 0.22 -8.18
N ARG A 198 -8.84 1.15 -8.92
CA ARG A 198 -9.65 0.89 -10.10
C ARG A 198 -8.87 0.34 -11.27
N ALA A 199 -7.60 0.73 -11.42
CA ALA A 199 -6.75 0.20 -12.48
C ALA A 199 -6.72 -1.33 -12.51
N LEU A 200 -6.76 -1.98 -11.32
CA LEU A 200 -6.81 -3.43 -11.22
C LEU A 200 -8.24 -3.97 -11.04
N LEU A 201 -9.07 -3.33 -10.18
CA LEU A 201 -10.40 -3.85 -9.87
C LEU A 201 -11.37 -3.80 -11.07
N LEU A 202 -11.16 -2.90 -12.03
CA LEU A 202 -11.94 -2.77 -13.27
C LEU A 202 -11.30 -3.45 -14.48
N ALA A 203 -10.05 -3.90 -14.38
CA ALA A 203 -9.37 -4.53 -15.50
C ALA A 203 -10.07 -5.83 -15.91
N SER A 204 -10.17 -6.06 -17.21
CA SER A 204 -10.66 -7.34 -17.76
C SER A 204 -9.63 -8.46 -17.51
N ASP A 205 -8.35 -8.15 -17.53
CA ASP A 205 -7.24 -9.01 -17.14
C ASP A 205 -6.38 -8.28 -16.08
N PRO A 206 -6.70 -8.46 -14.78
CA PRO A 206 -5.95 -7.80 -13.70
C PRO A 206 -4.48 -8.23 -13.63
N GLY A 207 -4.17 -9.47 -14.01
CA GLY A 207 -2.80 -9.99 -14.00
C GLY A 207 -1.94 -9.29 -15.05
N ALA A 208 -2.42 -9.20 -16.27
CA ALA A 208 -1.71 -8.50 -17.36
C ALA A 208 -1.58 -6.99 -17.07
N GLU A 209 -2.62 -6.37 -16.49
CA GLU A 209 -2.56 -4.95 -16.14
C GLU A 209 -1.55 -4.70 -15.00
N ALA A 210 -1.53 -5.56 -13.97
CA ALA A 210 -0.56 -5.47 -12.88
C ALA A 210 0.88 -5.62 -13.39
N LEU A 211 1.11 -6.59 -14.30
CA LEU A 211 2.43 -6.80 -14.89
C LEU A 211 2.87 -5.57 -15.70
N ALA A 212 1.98 -5.01 -16.52
CA ALA A 212 2.29 -3.82 -17.32
C ALA A 212 2.59 -2.58 -16.44
N ILE A 213 1.87 -2.40 -15.32
CA ILE A 213 2.19 -1.37 -14.34
C ILE A 213 3.56 -1.62 -13.70
N TYR A 214 3.85 -2.87 -13.31
CA TYR A 214 5.13 -3.25 -12.70
C TYR A 214 6.30 -2.98 -13.65
N GLU A 215 6.19 -3.36 -14.90
CA GLU A 215 7.21 -3.12 -15.93
C GLU A 215 7.45 -1.61 -16.14
N SER A 216 6.38 -0.81 -16.11
CA SER A 216 6.45 0.65 -16.24
C SER A 216 7.17 1.32 -15.05
N LEU A 217 7.29 0.66 -13.90
CA LEU A 217 8.05 1.18 -12.75
C LEU A 217 9.56 0.92 -12.83
N ASN A 218 10.01 0.08 -13.76
CA ASN A 218 11.43 -0.27 -13.93
C ASN A 218 12.11 0.61 -15.01
N VAL A 219 11.68 1.84 -15.16
CA VAL A 219 12.36 2.82 -16.03
C VAL A 219 13.71 3.20 -15.42
N SER A 220 14.76 2.99 -16.21
CA SER A 220 16.16 3.36 -15.89
C SER A 220 16.44 4.79 -16.31
#